data_e13ca84d056e1606091b45f80c6d673f
#
_entry.id   e13ca84d056e1606091b45f80c6d673f
#
_cell.length_a   1.000
_cell.length_b   1.000
_cell.length_c   1.000
_cell.angle_alpha   90.00
_cell.angle_beta   90.00
_cell.angle_gamma   90.00
#
_symmetry.space_group_name_H-M   'P 1'
#
loop_
_entity.id
_entity.type
_entity.pdbx_description
1 polymer ?
#
loop_
_entity_poly.entity_id
_entity_poly.type
_entity_poly.pdbx_seq_one_letter_code
_entity_poly.pdbx_strand_id
1 'polypeptide(L)'
;MLKKTAIAAVLLGATALGACTTIDPYTGETVRNNTGTGAIAGAVGGALLGYLTNTSDGEQGRKNALLGAGIGALGGAAVGSYMDRQQAELSRQLAGTGVSVTRDGDNLVLNMPSDVTFAVDQADIQPRFDRVLGGVATILNRYPQTLVDITGHADSSGDDAHNQALSERRASSVAERLTGQGRVLPGRLFVMGRGETQPIASNETADGRAINRRVEIVLRPFRG
;
A
#
# COMPACT_ATOMS: atom_id res chain seq x y z
N MET A 1 -5.99 -39.98 63.51
CA MET A 1 -6.16 -38.55 63.25
C MET A 1 -5.99 -38.33 61.73
N LEU A 2 -7.07 -38.37 60.99
CA LEU A 2 -7.00 -38.19 59.52
C LEU A 2 -7.45 -36.75 59.19
N LYS A 3 -6.59 -36.01 58.54
CA LYS A 3 -6.92 -34.69 57.98
C LYS A 3 -7.57 -34.87 56.59
N LYS A 4 -8.79 -34.43 56.48
CA LYS A 4 -9.53 -34.40 55.19
C LYS A 4 -9.11 -33.11 54.44
N THR A 5 -8.44 -33.25 53.33
CA THR A 5 -8.20 -32.17 52.37
C THR A 5 -9.34 -32.12 51.35
N ALA A 6 -10.06 -31.00 51.34
CA ALA A 6 -11.10 -30.73 50.37
C ALA A 6 -10.47 -30.25 49.07
N ILE A 7 -10.73 -30.95 47.98
CA ILE A 7 -10.37 -30.54 46.62
C ILE A 7 -11.52 -29.69 46.07
N ALA A 8 -11.27 -28.40 45.88
CA ALA A 8 -12.17 -27.50 45.20
C ALA A 8 -12.03 -27.70 43.65
N ALA A 9 -13.06 -28.25 43.03
CA ALA A 9 -13.13 -28.33 41.59
C ALA A 9 -13.50 -26.95 41.02
N VAL A 10 -12.58 -26.33 40.33
CA VAL A 10 -12.83 -25.13 39.51
C VAL A 10 -13.40 -25.58 38.17
N LEU A 11 -14.69 -25.36 37.98
CA LEU A 11 -15.35 -25.49 36.66
C LEU A 11 -14.92 -24.31 35.78
N LEU A 12 -13.98 -24.56 34.85
CA LEU A 12 -13.74 -23.66 33.73
C LEU A 12 -14.90 -23.79 32.75
N GLY A 13 -15.74 -22.78 32.67
CA GLY A 13 -16.74 -22.64 31.63
C GLY A 13 -16.05 -22.42 30.29
N ALA A 14 -16.06 -23.41 29.42
CA ALA A 14 -15.67 -23.27 28.03
C ALA A 14 -16.75 -22.46 27.29
N THR A 15 -16.51 -21.17 27.11
CA THR A 15 -17.26 -20.37 26.13
C THR A 15 -16.84 -20.84 24.72
N ALA A 16 -17.73 -21.53 24.05
CA ALA A 16 -17.58 -21.89 22.65
C ALA A 16 -17.58 -20.60 21.79
N LEU A 17 -16.39 -20.09 21.48
CA LEU A 17 -16.20 -19.11 20.43
C LEU A 17 -16.50 -19.83 19.10
N GLY A 18 -17.65 -19.50 18.50
CA GLY A 18 -18.03 -19.97 17.19
C GLY A 18 -16.96 -19.60 16.18
N ALA A 19 -16.14 -20.56 15.81
CA ALA A 19 -15.17 -20.42 14.74
C ALA A 19 -15.94 -20.35 13.42
N CYS A 20 -15.93 -19.20 12.76
CA CYS A 20 -16.37 -19.10 11.38
C CYS A 20 -15.40 -19.94 10.52
N THR A 21 -15.91 -21.03 9.99
CA THR A 21 -15.19 -21.87 9.04
C THR A 21 -15.61 -21.48 7.63
N THR A 22 -14.65 -21.32 6.73
CA THR A 22 -14.88 -21.10 5.30
C THR A 22 -14.45 -22.35 4.55
N ILE A 23 -15.25 -22.78 3.60
CA ILE A 23 -14.90 -23.91 2.72
C ILE A 23 -13.99 -23.36 1.61
N ASP A 24 -12.81 -23.94 1.43
CA ASP A 24 -11.93 -23.63 0.31
C ASP A 24 -12.62 -24.05 -1.00
N PRO A 25 -12.87 -23.14 -1.94
CA PRO A 25 -13.58 -23.46 -3.18
C PRO A 25 -12.78 -24.36 -4.14
N TYR A 26 -11.50 -24.61 -3.89
CA TYR A 26 -10.64 -25.44 -4.73
C TYR A 26 -10.38 -26.85 -4.15
N THR A 27 -10.36 -26.98 -2.83
CA THR A 27 -10.06 -28.26 -2.18
C THR A 27 -11.26 -28.86 -1.47
N GLY A 28 -12.32 -28.10 -1.23
CA GLY A 28 -13.49 -28.53 -0.46
C GLY A 28 -13.20 -28.74 1.04
N GLU A 29 -12.02 -28.42 1.50
CA GLU A 29 -11.60 -28.55 2.89
C GLU A 29 -12.05 -27.36 3.73
N THR A 30 -12.48 -27.67 4.98
CA THR A 30 -12.92 -26.62 5.91
C THR A 30 -11.71 -25.95 6.55
N VAL A 31 -11.38 -24.74 6.12
CA VAL A 31 -10.30 -23.94 6.71
C VAL A 31 -10.85 -23.10 7.85
N ARG A 32 -10.26 -23.23 9.04
CA ARG A 32 -10.56 -22.37 10.18
C ARG A 32 -10.14 -20.93 9.89
N ASN A 33 -11.11 -20.06 9.69
CA ASN A 33 -10.89 -18.65 9.54
C ASN A 33 -10.85 -17.98 10.92
N ASN A 34 -9.67 -17.77 11.48
CA ASN A 34 -9.47 -17.02 12.73
C ASN A 34 -9.62 -15.49 12.52
N THR A 35 -10.20 -15.07 11.41
CA THR A 35 -10.18 -13.68 10.94
C THR A 35 -11.37 -12.83 11.37
N GLY A 36 -12.31 -13.36 12.20
CA GLY A 36 -13.61 -12.71 12.38
C GLY A 36 -13.64 -11.50 13.31
N THR A 37 -12.88 -11.41 14.37
CA THR A 37 -13.02 -10.33 15.37
C THR A 37 -11.71 -9.79 15.95
N GLY A 38 -10.62 -10.53 15.82
CA GLY A 38 -9.28 -10.08 16.24
C GLY A 38 -8.56 -9.24 15.19
N ALA A 39 -8.98 -9.36 13.91
CA ALA A 39 -8.26 -8.78 12.78
C ALA A 39 -8.32 -7.24 12.74
N ILE A 40 -9.45 -6.63 13.09
CA ILE A 40 -9.60 -5.16 12.97
C ILE A 40 -8.88 -4.43 14.10
N ALA A 41 -9.02 -4.88 15.34
CA ALA A 41 -8.32 -4.30 16.50
C ALA A 41 -6.83 -4.70 16.52
N GLY A 42 -6.50 -5.93 16.07
CA GLY A 42 -5.14 -6.42 15.94
C GLY A 42 -4.38 -5.81 14.76
N ALA A 43 -5.05 -5.49 13.65
CA ALA A 43 -4.41 -4.95 12.46
C ALA A 43 -3.79 -3.56 12.69
N VAL A 44 -4.50 -2.65 13.34
CA VAL A 44 -3.96 -1.30 13.63
C VAL A 44 -2.88 -1.35 14.70
N GLY A 45 -3.12 -2.09 15.79
CA GLY A 45 -2.13 -2.25 16.87
C GLY A 45 -0.93 -3.08 16.44
N GLY A 46 -1.14 -4.17 15.72
CA GLY A 46 -0.08 -5.04 15.23
C GLY A 46 0.79 -4.39 14.16
N ALA A 47 0.19 -3.60 13.24
CA ALA A 47 0.94 -2.85 12.24
C ALA A 47 1.84 -1.79 12.88
N LEU A 48 1.34 -1.08 13.89
CA LEU A 48 2.12 -0.08 14.62
C LEU A 48 3.27 -0.74 15.38
N LEU A 49 3.03 -1.82 16.11
CA LEU A 49 4.06 -2.57 16.82
C LEU A 49 5.09 -3.16 15.86
N GLY A 50 4.64 -3.75 14.72
CA GLY A 50 5.53 -4.30 13.71
C GLY A 50 6.44 -3.23 13.08
N TYR A 51 5.94 -2.03 12.87
CA TYR A 51 6.74 -0.90 12.38
C TYR A 51 7.77 -0.43 13.41
N LEU A 52 7.40 -0.37 14.69
CA LEU A 52 8.25 0.10 15.76
C LEU A 52 9.36 -0.90 16.15
N THR A 53 9.22 -2.18 15.84
CA THR A 53 10.19 -3.21 16.21
C THR A 53 11.45 -3.24 15.34
N ASN A 54 11.46 -2.57 14.17
CA ASN A 54 12.64 -2.49 13.33
C ASN A 54 12.73 -1.14 12.62
N THR A 55 13.36 -0.18 13.25
CA THR A 55 13.52 1.20 12.77
C THR A 55 14.76 1.43 11.89
N SER A 56 15.67 0.45 11.82
CA SER A 56 16.93 0.59 11.07
C SER A 56 16.81 0.26 9.58
N ASP A 57 15.80 -0.50 9.18
CA ASP A 57 15.52 -0.85 7.78
C ASP A 57 14.03 -0.57 7.48
N GLY A 58 13.78 0.50 6.71
CA GLY A 58 12.42 0.93 6.38
C GLY A 58 11.62 -0.12 5.60
N GLU A 59 12.26 -0.98 4.80
CA GLU A 59 11.57 -2.06 4.10
C GLU A 59 11.17 -3.17 5.06
N GLN A 60 12.05 -3.57 5.98
CA GLN A 60 11.73 -4.59 6.97
C GLN A 60 10.63 -4.11 7.92
N GLY A 61 10.64 -2.84 8.31
CA GLY A 61 9.57 -2.23 9.11
C GLY A 61 8.21 -2.34 8.43
N ARG A 62 8.14 -2.10 7.11
CA ARG A 62 6.91 -2.24 6.33
C ARG A 62 6.45 -3.70 6.22
N LYS A 63 7.36 -4.64 6.00
CA LYS A 63 7.04 -6.07 6.00
C LYS A 63 6.46 -6.51 7.35
N ASN A 64 7.08 -6.09 8.45
CA ASN A 64 6.60 -6.37 9.79
C ASN A 64 5.22 -5.72 10.06
N ALA A 65 4.96 -4.52 9.52
CA ALA A 65 3.66 -3.88 9.62
C ALA A 65 2.56 -4.67 8.88
N LEU A 66 2.86 -5.23 7.70
CA LEU A 66 1.91 -6.08 6.99
C LEU A 66 1.62 -7.37 7.76
N LEU A 67 2.65 -8.04 8.25
CA LEU A 67 2.50 -9.26 9.05
C LEU A 67 1.72 -8.99 10.35
N GLY A 68 2.03 -7.88 11.03
CA GLY A 68 1.31 -7.45 12.23
C GLY A 68 -0.16 -7.11 11.96
N ALA A 69 -0.48 -6.65 10.75
CA ALA A 69 -1.85 -6.44 10.29
C ALA A 69 -2.56 -7.74 9.82
N GLY A 70 -1.91 -8.90 9.93
CA GLY A 70 -2.45 -10.17 9.47
C GLY A 70 -2.40 -10.37 7.94
N ILE A 71 -1.62 -9.54 7.23
CA ILE A 71 -1.44 -9.66 5.78
C ILE A 71 -0.29 -10.63 5.52
N GLY A 72 -0.62 -11.83 5.02
CA GLY A 72 0.38 -12.84 4.65
C GLY A 72 1.14 -12.45 3.39
N ALA A 73 2.36 -12.98 3.27
CA ALA A 73 3.17 -12.82 2.06
C ALA A 73 2.68 -13.72 0.91
N LEU A 74 2.95 -13.28 -0.33
CA LEU A 74 2.66 -14.08 -1.52
C LEU A 74 3.72 -15.17 -1.71
N GLY A 75 3.30 -16.41 -1.92
CA GLY A 75 4.19 -17.46 -2.41
C GLY A 75 4.58 -17.24 -3.87
N GLY A 76 5.78 -17.68 -4.27
CA GLY A 76 6.37 -17.37 -5.57
C GLY A 76 5.45 -17.58 -6.78
N ALA A 77 4.75 -18.73 -6.85
CA ALA A 77 3.84 -19.04 -7.96
C ALA A 77 2.58 -18.16 -8.00
N ALA A 78 2.16 -17.58 -6.87
CA ALA A 78 0.97 -16.75 -6.79
C ALA A 78 1.23 -15.28 -7.19
N VAL A 79 2.48 -14.83 -7.16
CA VAL A 79 2.85 -13.43 -7.43
C VAL A 79 2.37 -12.98 -8.80
N GLY A 80 2.68 -13.74 -9.86
CA GLY A 80 2.31 -13.39 -11.23
C GLY A 80 0.80 -13.14 -11.36
N SER A 81 -0.01 -14.15 -11.04
CA SER A 81 -1.47 -14.08 -11.18
C SER A 81 -2.13 -13.00 -10.29
N TYR A 82 -1.55 -12.75 -9.12
CA TYR A 82 -2.00 -11.68 -8.23
C TYR A 82 -1.76 -10.30 -8.86
N MET A 83 -0.54 -10.07 -9.34
CA MET A 83 -0.17 -8.80 -9.96
C MET A 83 -0.87 -8.59 -11.30
N ASP A 84 -1.10 -9.64 -12.09
CA ASP A 84 -1.85 -9.56 -13.36
C ASP A 84 -3.29 -9.12 -13.14
N ARG A 85 -3.98 -9.67 -12.14
CA ARG A 85 -5.34 -9.23 -11.78
C ARG A 85 -5.34 -7.78 -11.29
N GLN A 86 -4.39 -7.40 -10.44
CA GLN A 86 -4.27 -6.03 -9.96
C GLN A 86 -4.00 -5.06 -11.10
N GLN A 87 -3.12 -5.41 -12.05
CA GLN A 87 -2.84 -4.62 -13.25
C GLN A 87 -4.10 -4.43 -14.09
N ALA A 88 -4.84 -5.50 -14.37
CA ALA A 88 -6.05 -5.44 -15.17
C ALA A 88 -7.13 -4.53 -14.54
N GLU A 89 -7.29 -4.56 -13.22
CA GLU A 89 -8.23 -3.68 -12.52
C GLU A 89 -7.76 -2.23 -12.53
N LEU A 90 -6.47 -1.97 -12.27
CA LEU A 90 -5.90 -0.62 -12.33
C LEU A 90 -6.01 -0.03 -13.73
N SER A 91 -5.66 -0.79 -14.77
CA SER A 91 -5.74 -0.32 -16.16
C SER A 91 -7.16 0.05 -16.56
N ARG A 92 -8.16 -0.72 -16.12
CA ARG A 92 -9.58 -0.39 -16.36
C ARG A 92 -10.02 0.87 -15.61
N GLN A 93 -9.63 0.97 -14.33
CA GLN A 93 -9.99 2.11 -13.47
C GLN A 93 -9.36 3.42 -13.93
N LEU A 94 -8.15 3.34 -14.49
CA LEU A 94 -7.35 4.50 -14.88
C LEU A 94 -7.47 4.87 -16.35
N ALA A 95 -8.24 4.10 -17.13
CA ALA A 95 -8.47 4.40 -18.54
C ALA A 95 -9.05 5.83 -18.74
N GLY A 96 -8.41 6.62 -19.58
CA GLY A 96 -8.84 8.00 -19.88
C GLY A 96 -8.53 9.04 -18.82
N THR A 97 -7.85 8.67 -17.71
CA THR A 97 -7.49 9.61 -16.62
C THR A 97 -6.17 10.33 -16.85
N GLY A 98 -5.36 9.90 -17.82
CA GLY A 98 -3.99 10.37 -18.03
C GLY A 98 -2.93 9.61 -17.22
N VAL A 99 -3.34 8.69 -16.34
CA VAL A 99 -2.41 7.80 -15.60
C VAL A 99 -2.11 6.56 -16.43
N SER A 100 -0.83 6.24 -16.61
CA SER A 100 -0.43 4.99 -17.25
C SER A 100 -0.14 3.91 -16.21
N VAL A 101 -0.42 2.65 -16.56
CA VAL A 101 -0.09 1.47 -15.76
C VAL A 101 0.80 0.58 -16.59
N THR A 102 2.04 0.40 -16.16
CA THR A 102 3.04 -0.43 -16.83
C THR A 102 3.54 -1.54 -15.92
N ARG A 103 3.99 -2.65 -16.52
CA ARG A 103 4.62 -3.75 -15.80
C ARG A 103 6.14 -3.59 -15.88
N ASP A 104 6.80 -3.70 -14.73
CA ASP A 104 8.26 -3.75 -14.64
C ASP A 104 8.65 -4.97 -13.79
N GLY A 105 9.01 -6.05 -14.45
CA GLY A 105 9.21 -7.36 -13.81
C GLY A 105 7.94 -7.80 -13.07
N ASP A 106 8.06 -7.97 -11.75
CA ASP A 106 6.91 -8.30 -10.90
C ASP A 106 6.21 -7.07 -10.31
N ASN A 107 6.72 -5.87 -10.57
CA ASN A 107 6.14 -4.63 -10.08
C ASN A 107 5.14 -4.04 -11.06
N LEU A 108 4.23 -3.21 -10.56
CA LEU A 108 3.41 -2.33 -11.40
C LEU A 108 3.83 -0.89 -11.13
N VAL A 109 3.99 -0.13 -12.18
CA VAL A 109 4.31 1.30 -12.12
C VAL A 109 3.11 2.10 -12.63
N LEU A 110 2.53 2.92 -11.76
CA LEU A 110 1.53 3.89 -12.11
C LEU A 110 2.25 5.23 -12.27
N ASN A 111 2.26 5.76 -13.49
CA ASN A 111 2.83 7.07 -13.76
C ASN A 111 1.70 8.12 -13.84
N MET A 112 1.74 9.09 -12.92
CA MET A 112 0.77 10.17 -12.79
C MET A 112 1.43 11.50 -13.20
N PRO A 113 1.11 12.03 -14.40
CA PRO A 113 1.62 13.33 -14.81
C PRO A 113 1.20 14.42 -13.81
N SER A 114 2.13 15.29 -13.41
CA SER A 114 1.83 16.35 -12.44
C SER A 114 0.81 17.36 -12.96
N ASP A 115 0.81 17.63 -14.25
CA ASP A 115 -0.06 18.63 -14.87
C ASP A 115 -1.57 18.27 -14.80
N VAL A 116 -1.90 16.98 -14.68
CA VAL A 116 -3.27 16.53 -14.44
C VAL A 116 -3.60 16.34 -12.96
N THR A 117 -2.58 16.12 -12.15
CA THR A 117 -2.71 15.79 -10.71
C THR A 117 -2.72 17.03 -9.84
N PHE A 118 -1.87 18.02 -10.14
CA PHE A 118 -1.65 19.23 -9.35
C PHE A 118 -1.83 20.50 -10.20
N ALA A 119 -2.03 21.64 -9.55
CA ALA A 119 -1.85 22.93 -10.21
C ALA A 119 -0.34 23.25 -10.36
N VAL A 120 -0.02 24.21 -11.24
CA VAL A 120 1.36 24.62 -11.51
C VAL A 120 2.03 25.06 -10.21
N ASP A 121 3.23 24.54 -9.95
CA ASP A 121 4.04 24.81 -8.74
C ASP A 121 3.32 24.51 -7.41
N GLN A 122 2.28 23.70 -7.43
CA GLN A 122 1.53 23.31 -6.23
C GLN A 122 1.62 21.81 -5.97
N ALA A 123 1.30 21.42 -4.74
CA ALA A 123 1.23 20.04 -4.29
C ALA A 123 -0.20 19.61 -3.91
N ASP A 124 -1.16 20.53 -3.95
CA ASP A 124 -2.55 20.20 -3.68
C ASP A 124 -3.16 19.42 -4.83
N ILE A 125 -3.77 18.28 -4.51
CA ILE A 125 -4.41 17.40 -5.48
C ILE A 125 -5.64 18.10 -6.08
N GLN A 126 -5.72 18.17 -7.40
CA GLN A 126 -6.87 18.77 -8.07
C GLN A 126 -8.15 17.95 -7.78
N PRO A 127 -9.31 18.60 -7.53
CA PRO A 127 -10.56 17.91 -7.17
C PRO A 127 -10.99 16.83 -8.17
N ARG A 128 -10.70 17.03 -9.47
CA ARG A 128 -10.98 16.04 -10.53
C ARG A 128 -10.16 14.76 -10.34
N PHE A 129 -8.94 14.89 -9.81
CA PHE A 129 -8.01 13.76 -9.61
C PHE A 129 -8.26 13.04 -8.29
N ASP A 130 -8.94 13.67 -7.36
CA ASP A 130 -9.32 13.08 -6.07
C ASP A 130 -10.12 11.77 -6.23
N ARG A 131 -11.06 11.74 -7.21
CA ARG A 131 -11.82 10.52 -7.54
C ARG A 131 -10.94 9.41 -8.15
N VAL A 132 -9.93 9.79 -8.92
CA VAL A 132 -8.97 8.84 -9.52
C VAL A 132 -8.19 8.15 -8.41
N LEU A 133 -7.62 8.90 -7.48
CA LEU A 133 -6.91 8.35 -6.33
C LEU A 133 -7.81 7.53 -5.40
N GLY A 134 -9.09 7.90 -5.25
CA GLY A 134 -10.08 7.10 -4.54
C GLY A 134 -10.29 5.71 -5.18
N GLY A 135 -10.32 5.65 -6.51
CA GLY A 135 -10.37 4.41 -7.26
C GLY A 135 -9.12 3.56 -7.09
N VAL A 136 -7.93 4.18 -7.15
CA VAL A 136 -6.64 3.52 -6.86
C VAL A 136 -6.65 2.94 -5.44
N ALA A 137 -7.03 3.73 -4.44
CA ALA A 137 -7.09 3.28 -3.05
C ALA A 137 -8.03 2.08 -2.86
N THR A 138 -9.17 2.06 -3.54
CA THR A 138 -10.12 0.93 -3.51
C THR A 138 -9.44 -0.35 -4.00
N ILE A 139 -8.69 -0.28 -5.11
CA ILE A 139 -7.96 -1.43 -5.64
C ILE A 139 -6.81 -1.81 -4.70
N LEU A 140 -6.04 -0.86 -4.17
CA LEU A 140 -4.97 -1.14 -3.22
C LEU A 140 -5.49 -1.86 -1.96
N ASN A 141 -6.68 -1.53 -1.48
CA ASN A 141 -7.31 -2.21 -0.35
C ASN A 141 -7.80 -3.63 -0.70
N ARG A 142 -8.23 -3.86 -1.94
CA ARG A 142 -8.57 -5.21 -2.44
C ARG A 142 -7.34 -6.09 -2.61
N TYR A 143 -6.19 -5.48 -2.91
CA TYR A 143 -4.90 -6.14 -3.09
C TYR A 143 -3.93 -5.74 -1.97
N PRO A 144 -4.14 -6.21 -0.71
CA PRO A 144 -3.35 -5.75 0.43
C PRO A 144 -1.91 -6.26 0.43
N GLN A 145 -1.59 -7.31 -0.32
CA GLN A 145 -0.27 -7.96 -0.36
C GLN A 145 0.71 -7.26 -1.30
N THR A 146 0.60 -5.94 -1.45
CA THR A 146 1.57 -5.11 -2.18
C THR A 146 2.09 -3.97 -1.29
N LEU A 147 3.38 -3.73 -1.36
CA LEU A 147 4.02 -2.51 -0.87
C LEU A 147 3.80 -1.39 -1.89
N VAL A 148 3.72 -0.16 -1.43
CA VAL A 148 3.36 1.01 -2.24
C VAL A 148 4.44 2.06 -2.08
N ASP A 149 5.29 2.24 -3.08
CA ASP A 149 6.34 3.24 -3.08
C ASP A 149 5.87 4.43 -3.91
N ILE A 150 5.84 5.62 -3.32
CA ILE A 150 5.36 6.85 -3.96
C ILE A 150 6.54 7.79 -4.10
N THR A 151 6.89 8.12 -5.34
CA THR A 151 8.03 8.97 -5.66
C THR A 151 7.59 10.17 -6.48
N GLY A 152 7.87 11.36 -5.98
CA GLY A 152 7.67 12.61 -6.72
C GLY A 152 8.92 12.98 -7.53
N HIS A 153 8.72 13.54 -8.72
CA HIS A 153 9.76 14.02 -9.61
C HIS A 153 9.43 15.42 -10.13
N ALA A 154 10.46 16.20 -10.40
CA ALA A 154 10.41 17.49 -11.08
C ALA A 154 11.14 17.42 -12.43
N ASP A 155 11.00 18.46 -13.24
CA ASP A 155 11.90 18.73 -14.36
C ASP A 155 13.09 19.59 -13.90
N SER A 156 14.04 19.87 -14.81
CA SER A 156 15.22 20.67 -14.50
C SER A 156 14.97 22.18 -14.54
N SER A 157 13.73 22.65 -14.41
CA SER A 157 13.41 24.06 -14.37
C SER A 157 13.46 24.56 -12.93
N GLY A 158 14.22 25.63 -12.67
CA GLY A 158 14.27 26.25 -11.35
C GLY A 158 15.45 25.77 -10.50
N ASP A 159 15.29 25.89 -9.19
CA ASP A 159 16.32 25.57 -8.20
C ASP A 159 16.18 24.13 -7.69
N ASP A 160 17.29 23.41 -7.56
CA ASP A 160 17.32 22.01 -7.13
C ASP A 160 16.66 21.79 -5.78
N ALA A 161 16.88 22.70 -4.81
CA ALA A 161 16.29 22.57 -3.48
C ALA A 161 14.77 22.79 -3.53
N HIS A 162 14.29 23.72 -4.36
CA HIS A 162 12.86 23.92 -4.62
C HIS A 162 12.25 22.68 -5.26
N ASN A 163 12.88 22.14 -6.30
CA ASN A 163 12.42 20.94 -7.01
C ASN A 163 12.37 19.70 -6.09
N GLN A 164 13.39 19.54 -5.23
CA GLN A 164 13.39 18.48 -4.22
C GLN A 164 12.21 18.64 -3.26
N ALA A 165 12.03 19.82 -2.67
CA ALA A 165 10.94 20.07 -1.73
C ALA A 165 9.55 19.95 -2.38
N LEU A 166 9.37 20.40 -3.63
CA LEU A 166 8.11 20.29 -4.36
C LEU A 166 7.76 18.84 -4.65
N SER A 167 8.74 18.05 -5.10
CA SER A 167 8.56 16.63 -5.39
C SER A 167 8.19 15.83 -4.12
N GLU A 168 8.82 16.13 -2.98
CA GLU A 168 8.46 15.54 -1.68
C GLU A 168 7.04 15.88 -1.26
N ARG A 169 6.64 17.16 -1.34
CA ARG A 169 5.27 17.57 -1.01
C ARG A 169 4.23 16.89 -1.89
N ARG A 170 4.48 16.76 -3.20
CA ARG A 170 3.56 16.08 -4.14
C ARG A 170 3.40 14.60 -3.80
N ALA A 171 4.51 13.90 -3.54
CA ALA A 171 4.46 12.51 -3.11
C ALA A 171 3.69 12.34 -1.79
N SER A 172 3.92 13.25 -0.83
CA SER A 172 3.22 13.26 0.46
C SER A 172 1.71 13.50 0.31
N SER A 173 1.29 14.44 -0.53
CA SER A 173 -0.14 14.69 -0.78
C SER A 173 -0.86 13.47 -1.35
N VAL A 174 -0.19 12.74 -2.27
CA VAL A 174 -0.74 11.47 -2.79
C VAL A 174 -0.84 10.42 -1.68
N ALA A 175 0.20 10.28 -0.84
CA ALA A 175 0.19 9.34 0.27
C ALA A 175 -0.89 9.66 1.30
N GLU A 176 -1.06 10.92 1.68
CA GLU A 176 -2.10 11.39 2.58
C GLU A 176 -3.50 11.10 2.04
N ARG A 177 -3.70 11.29 0.74
CA ARG A 177 -4.98 10.97 0.10
C ARG A 177 -5.28 9.47 0.13
N LEU A 178 -4.28 8.63 -0.15
CA LEU A 178 -4.42 7.18 -0.12
C LEU A 178 -4.66 6.65 1.30
N THR A 179 -3.99 7.19 2.31
CA THR A 179 -4.11 6.73 3.70
C THR A 179 -5.32 7.33 4.43
N GLY A 180 -5.57 8.61 4.27
CA GLY A 180 -6.65 9.32 4.95
C GLY A 180 -8.02 8.89 4.44
N GLN A 181 -8.43 9.40 3.29
CA GLN A 181 -9.74 9.07 2.71
C GLN A 181 -9.75 7.68 2.08
N GLY A 182 -8.64 7.26 1.44
CA GLY A 182 -8.48 5.96 0.80
C GLY A 182 -8.35 4.79 1.78
N ARG A 183 -8.01 5.04 3.04
CA ARG A 183 -7.82 4.03 4.09
C ARG A 183 -6.80 2.94 3.75
N VAL A 184 -5.85 3.23 2.89
CA VAL A 184 -4.73 2.33 2.63
C VAL A 184 -3.84 2.30 3.88
N LEU A 185 -3.43 1.10 4.30
CA LEU A 185 -2.62 0.93 5.51
C LEU A 185 -1.29 1.71 5.39
N PRO A 186 -1.02 2.69 6.28
CA PRO A 186 0.19 3.53 6.20
C PRO A 186 1.50 2.72 6.17
N GLY A 187 1.56 1.62 6.92
CA GLY A 187 2.72 0.73 6.95
C GLY A 187 3.06 0.04 5.62
N ARG A 188 2.21 0.16 4.60
CA ARG A 188 2.52 -0.29 3.23
C ARG A 188 3.28 0.74 2.41
N LEU A 189 3.19 2.02 2.80
CA LEU A 189 3.67 3.13 1.99
C LEU A 189 5.12 3.47 2.30
N PHE A 190 5.85 3.83 1.25
CA PHE A 190 7.12 4.53 1.32
C PHE A 190 7.02 5.77 0.43
N VAL A 191 7.42 6.93 0.94
CA VAL A 191 7.21 8.22 0.29
C VAL A 191 8.55 8.94 0.16
N MET A 192 8.87 9.44 -1.04
CA MET A 192 10.08 10.21 -1.27
C MET A 192 9.90 11.22 -2.39
N GLY A 193 10.69 12.29 -2.36
CA GLY A 193 10.97 13.16 -3.50
C GLY A 193 12.32 12.84 -4.11
N ARG A 194 12.45 13.04 -5.40
CA ARG A 194 13.70 12.90 -6.15
C ARG A 194 14.09 14.18 -6.91
N GLY A 195 13.30 15.24 -6.77
CA GLY A 195 13.52 16.45 -7.53
C GLY A 195 13.67 16.12 -9.00
N GLU A 196 14.67 16.71 -9.63
CA GLU A 196 15.02 16.51 -11.05
C GLU A 196 16.04 15.41 -11.32
N THR A 197 16.51 14.68 -10.28
CA THR A 197 17.66 13.76 -10.38
C THR A 197 17.40 12.48 -11.17
N GLN A 198 16.14 12.17 -11.49
CA GLN A 198 15.75 10.94 -12.21
C GLN A 198 14.83 11.26 -13.40
N PRO A 199 15.35 11.94 -14.45
CA PRO A 199 14.55 12.21 -15.65
C PRO A 199 14.32 10.93 -16.46
N ILE A 200 13.12 10.83 -17.07
CA ILE A 200 12.76 9.74 -18.00
C ILE A 200 12.61 10.24 -19.44
N ALA A 201 12.71 11.55 -19.65
CA ALA A 201 12.70 12.22 -20.94
C ALA A 201 13.69 13.39 -20.95
N SER A 202 13.99 13.95 -22.15
CA SER A 202 14.90 15.09 -22.24
C SER A 202 14.33 16.33 -21.58
N ASN A 203 15.09 16.97 -20.71
CA ASN A 203 14.75 18.26 -20.12
C ASN A 203 14.91 19.45 -21.08
N GLU A 204 15.52 19.25 -22.26
CA GLU A 204 15.71 20.29 -23.26
C GLU A 204 14.39 20.69 -23.94
N THR A 205 13.44 19.76 -24.06
CA THR A 205 12.15 20.00 -24.70
C THR A 205 11.02 20.24 -23.69
N ALA A 206 10.03 21.05 -24.05
CA ALA A 206 8.87 21.31 -23.22
C ALA A 206 8.08 20.00 -22.92
N ASP A 207 7.92 19.15 -23.92
CA ASP A 207 7.21 17.85 -23.77
C ASP A 207 7.98 16.91 -22.85
N GLY A 208 9.32 16.86 -22.99
CA GLY A 208 10.14 16.02 -22.12
C GLY A 208 10.11 16.50 -20.66
N ARG A 209 10.13 17.81 -20.41
CA ARG A 209 9.94 18.36 -19.06
C ARG A 209 8.57 18.01 -18.50
N ALA A 210 7.50 18.07 -19.30
CA ALA A 210 6.16 17.66 -18.88
C ALA A 210 6.11 16.19 -18.46
N ILE A 211 6.82 15.31 -19.18
CA ILE A 211 6.95 13.88 -18.84
C ILE A 211 7.75 13.70 -17.52
N ASN A 212 8.78 14.52 -17.29
CA ASN A 212 9.60 14.44 -16.09
C ASN A 212 8.83 14.90 -14.84
N ARG A 213 7.93 15.90 -14.97
CA ARG A 213 7.03 16.30 -13.87
C ARG A 213 5.98 15.24 -13.63
N ARG A 214 6.22 14.32 -12.72
CA ARG A 214 5.34 13.19 -12.44
C ARG A 214 5.40 12.76 -10.96
N VAL A 215 4.40 12.00 -10.56
CA VAL A 215 4.46 11.16 -9.36
C VAL A 215 4.31 9.71 -9.83
N GLU A 216 5.22 8.86 -9.41
CA GLU A 216 5.17 7.43 -9.64
C GLU A 216 4.66 6.71 -8.40
N ILE A 217 3.74 5.75 -8.59
CA ILE A 217 3.38 4.77 -7.56
C ILE A 217 3.87 3.41 -8.04
N VAL A 218 4.88 2.86 -7.38
CA VAL A 218 5.38 1.52 -7.66
C VAL A 218 4.76 0.54 -6.67
N LEU A 219 4.02 -0.43 -7.20
CA LEU A 219 3.42 -1.51 -6.42
C LEU A 219 4.33 -2.73 -6.50
N ARG A 220 4.89 -3.11 -5.36
CA ARG A 220 5.77 -4.28 -5.23
C ARG A 220 5.06 -5.40 -4.50
N PRO A 221 5.05 -6.64 -5.00
CA PRO A 221 4.45 -7.76 -4.29
C PRO A 221 5.18 -8.01 -2.96
N PHE A 222 4.40 -8.17 -1.88
CA PHE A 222 4.93 -8.61 -0.59
C PHE A 222 5.20 -10.11 -0.65
N ARG A 223 6.46 -10.49 -0.71
CA ARG A 223 6.94 -11.88 -0.80
C ARG A 223 7.42 -12.39 0.55
N GLY A 224 7.17 -13.68 0.81
CA GLY A 224 7.71 -14.43 1.94
C GLY A 224 9.03 -15.09 1.61
#